data_6221e886315824768b8dc46f6b443635
#
_entry.id   6221e886315824768b8dc46f6b443635
#
_cell.length_a   1.000
_cell.length_b   1.000
_cell.length_c   1.000
_cell.angle_alpha   90.00
_cell.angle_beta   90.00
_cell.angle_gamma   90.00
#
_symmetry.space_group_name_H-M   'P 1'
#
loop_
_entity.id
_entity.type
_entity.pdbx_description
1 polymer ?
#
loop_
_entity_poly.entity_id
_entity_poly.type
_entity_poly.pdbx_seq_one_letter_code
_entity_poly.pdbx_strand_id
1 'polypeptide(L)'
;HHIIQLKFMNVEKNSLFVGDIFQTISSMNVNIDMISEVMLEDEMRIDFTCSQDDQKNLDRALSLIRSKHPRMQIYQNRQVAKIKLESHEMKDEVGVAAMLFTLLGKHQIPLLQVTTSEVSISCVIPLEYVDLALSEIQNEYK
;
A
#
# COMPACT_ATOMS: atom_id res chain seq x y z
N HIS A 1 12.18 1.33 1.07
CA HIS A 1 12.66 0.68 -0.16
C HIS A 1 12.51 -0.84 -0.07
N HIS A 2 12.64 -1.51 -1.21
CA HIS A 2 12.58 -2.98 -1.29
C HIS A 2 11.23 -3.56 -0.89
N ILE A 3 10.18 -2.85 -1.23
CA ILE A 3 8.81 -3.33 -1.03
C ILE A 3 8.19 -3.73 -2.37
N ILE A 4 7.11 -4.50 -2.25
CA ILE A 4 6.24 -4.84 -3.37
C ILE A 4 4.87 -4.28 -3.05
N GLN A 5 4.27 -3.55 -3.99
CA GLN A 5 2.86 -3.17 -3.88
C GLN A 5 2.02 -4.19 -4.65
N LEU A 6 1.01 -4.72 -4.00
CA LEU A 6 0.05 -5.64 -4.59
C LEU A 6 -1.27 -4.91 -4.77
N LYS A 7 -1.92 -5.16 -5.90
CA LYS A 7 -3.24 -4.65 -6.19
C LYS A 7 -4.12 -5.80 -6.62
N PHE A 8 -5.15 -6.08 -5.83
CA PHE A 8 -6.16 -7.09 -6.14
C PHE A 8 -7.42 -6.39 -6.61
N MET A 9 -7.83 -6.70 -7.84
CA MET A 9 -9.03 -6.13 -8.44
C MET A 9 -10.04 -7.23 -8.68
N ASN A 10 -11.30 -6.83 -8.78
CA ASN A 10 -12.42 -7.75 -8.95
C ASN A 10 -12.52 -8.75 -7.79
N VAL A 11 -12.32 -8.24 -6.58
CA VAL A 11 -12.46 -9.01 -5.35
C VAL A 11 -13.95 -9.07 -5.00
N GLU A 12 -14.44 -10.25 -4.68
CA GLU A 12 -15.83 -10.44 -4.27
C GLU A 12 -16.10 -9.75 -2.93
N LYS A 13 -17.21 -9.00 -2.84
CA LYS A 13 -17.61 -8.30 -1.62
C LYS A 13 -18.18 -9.27 -0.58
N ASN A 14 -17.32 -10.11 -0.05
CA ASN A 14 -17.69 -11.13 0.91
C ASN A 14 -16.55 -11.29 1.92
N SER A 15 -16.86 -11.12 3.19
CA SER A 15 -15.83 -11.17 4.25
C SER A 15 -15.10 -12.51 4.30
N LEU A 16 -15.80 -13.61 4.03
CA LEU A 16 -15.15 -14.93 3.98
C LEU A 16 -14.17 -15.04 2.83
N PHE A 17 -14.51 -14.45 1.67
CA PHE A 17 -13.66 -14.42 0.50
C PHE A 17 -12.38 -13.64 0.81
N VAL A 18 -12.53 -12.44 1.38
CA VAL A 18 -11.40 -11.58 1.77
C VAL A 18 -10.56 -12.27 2.85
N GLY A 19 -11.22 -12.88 3.84
CA GLY A 19 -10.55 -13.63 4.89
C GLY A 19 -9.71 -14.78 4.37
N ASP A 20 -10.23 -15.52 3.38
CA ASP A 20 -9.50 -16.63 2.76
C ASP A 20 -8.24 -16.13 2.07
N ILE A 21 -8.33 -15.00 1.35
CA ILE A 21 -7.18 -14.41 0.68
C ILE A 21 -6.07 -14.10 1.69
N PHE A 22 -6.40 -13.34 2.74
CA PHE A 22 -5.39 -12.92 3.72
C PHE A 22 -4.89 -14.08 4.58
N GLN A 23 -5.74 -15.05 4.88
CA GLN A 23 -5.31 -16.23 5.59
C GLN A 23 -4.32 -17.06 4.77
N THR A 24 -4.54 -17.18 3.47
CA THR A 24 -3.62 -17.85 2.56
C THR A 24 -2.26 -17.15 2.56
N ILE A 25 -2.26 -15.83 2.44
CA ILE A 25 -1.03 -15.03 2.44
C ILE A 25 -0.29 -15.20 3.77
N SER A 26 -1.00 -15.09 4.88
CA SER A 26 -0.42 -15.23 6.21
C SER A 26 0.15 -16.62 6.46
N SER A 27 -0.53 -17.66 6.00
CA SER A 27 -0.08 -19.04 6.18
C SER A 27 1.22 -19.34 5.41
N MET A 28 1.53 -18.55 4.41
CA MET A 28 2.78 -18.65 3.65
C MET A 28 3.89 -17.76 4.19
N ASN A 29 3.71 -17.20 5.39
CA ASN A 29 4.70 -16.35 6.07
C ASN A 29 5.03 -15.07 5.31
N VAL A 30 4.05 -14.46 4.68
CA VAL A 30 4.18 -13.13 4.08
C VAL A 30 3.66 -12.09 5.07
N ASN A 31 4.50 -11.15 5.44
CA ASN A 31 4.11 -10.05 6.32
C ASN A 31 3.53 -8.91 5.49
N ILE A 32 2.26 -8.63 5.72
CA ILE A 32 1.54 -7.59 5.01
C ILE A 32 1.64 -6.28 5.80
N ASP A 33 1.91 -5.22 5.07
CA ASP A 33 1.86 -3.86 5.59
C ASP A 33 0.91 -3.04 4.71
N MET A 34 0.42 -1.92 5.20
CA MET A 34 -0.38 -0.95 4.45
C MET A 34 -1.55 -1.59 3.68
N ILE A 35 -2.51 -2.14 4.39
CA ILE A 35 -3.72 -2.65 3.75
C ILE A 35 -4.70 -1.49 3.54
N SER A 36 -5.17 -1.31 2.32
CA SER A 36 -6.24 -0.37 2.02
C SER A 36 -7.23 -1.00 1.06
N GLU A 37 -8.50 -0.60 1.17
CA GLU A 37 -9.55 -1.15 0.34
C GLU A 37 -10.41 -0.04 -0.25
N VAL A 38 -10.96 -0.30 -1.43
CA VAL A 38 -11.92 0.58 -2.08
C VAL A 38 -13.13 -0.26 -2.46
N MET A 39 -14.30 0.11 -1.93
CA MET A 39 -15.55 -0.52 -2.29
C MET A 39 -16.11 0.14 -3.53
N LEU A 40 -16.30 -0.65 -4.57
CA LEU A 40 -16.99 -0.24 -5.79
C LEU A 40 -18.39 -0.87 -5.79
N GLU A 41 -19.21 -0.52 -6.76
CA GLU A 41 -20.58 -1.00 -6.83
C GLU A 41 -20.66 -2.53 -6.92
N ASP A 42 -19.88 -3.11 -7.82
CA ASP A 42 -19.92 -4.54 -8.11
C ASP A 42 -18.72 -5.33 -7.59
N GLU A 43 -17.68 -4.64 -7.13
CA GLU A 43 -16.44 -5.28 -6.72
C GLU A 43 -15.76 -4.51 -5.62
N MET A 44 -14.72 -5.12 -5.07
CA MET A 44 -13.82 -4.49 -4.12
C MET A 44 -12.41 -4.50 -4.69
N ARG A 45 -11.64 -3.48 -4.40
CA ARG A 45 -10.19 -3.45 -4.67
C ARG A 45 -9.46 -3.46 -3.35
N ILE A 46 -8.36 -4.21 -3.31
CA ILE A 46 -7.51 -4.28 -2.13
C ILE A 46 -6.08 -4.02 -2.57
N ASP A 47 -5.44 -3.06 -1.92
CA ASP A 47 -4.03 -2.76 -2.12
C ASP A 47 -3.29 -3.06 -0.82
N PHE A 48 -2.11 -3.66 -0.92
CA PHE A 48 -1.25 -3.84 0.24
C PHE A 48 0.21 -3.88 -0.19
N THR A 49 1.10 -3.79 0.78
CA THR A 49 2.54 -3.90 0.54
C THR A 49 3.14 -5.03 1.36
N CYS A 50 4.23 -5.56 0.88
CA CYS A 50 5.06 -6.50 1.62
C CYS A 50 6.52 -6.29 1.22
N SER A 51 7.44 -6.97 1.93
CA SER A 51 8.85 -6.90 1.60
C SER A 51 9.18 -7.71 0.36
N GLN A 52 10.15 -7.23 -0.44
CA GLN A 52 10.67 -8.01 -1.57
C GLN A 52 11.33 -9.30 -1.09
N ASP A 53 11.76 -9.38 0.17
CA ASP A 53 12.31 -10.59 0.75
C ASP A 53 11.30 -11.73 0.81
N ASP A 54 10.00 -11.40 0.80
CA ASP A 54 8.93 -12.38 0.84
C ASP A 54 8.46 -12.84 -0.55
N GLN A 55 9.17 -12.48 -1.62
CA GLN A 55 8.71 -12.74 -2.99
C GLN A 55 8.39 -14.22 -3.25
N LYS A 56 9.23 -15.13 -2.81
CA LYS A 56 9.00 -16.57 -3.04
C LYS A 56 7.73 -17.05 -2.33
N ASN A 57 7.56 -16.66 -1.08
CA ASN A 57 6.37 -17.03 -0.31
C ASN A 57 5.12 -16.36 -0.87
N LEU A 58 5.27 -15.12 -1.30
CA LEU A 58 4.19 -14.39 -1.96
C LEU A 58 3.74 -15.11 -3.24
N ASP A 59 4.69 -15.52 -4.07
CA ASP A 59 4.38 -16.22 -5.32
C ASP A 59 3.60 -17.50 -5.08
N ARG A 60 3.94 -18.25 -4.04
CA ARG A 60 3.21 -19.45 -3.64
C ARG A 60 1.78 -19.12 -3.22
N ALA A 61 1.63 -18.09 -2.40
CA ALA A 61 0.32 -17.63 -1.95
C ALA A 61 -0.54 -17.18 -3.12
N LEU A 62 0.02 -16.39 -4.02
CA LEU A 62 -0.70 -15.89 -5.20
C LEU A 62 -1.11 -17.01 -6.14
N SER A 63 -0.29 -18.04 -6.29
CA SER A 63 -0.64 -19.21 -7.09
C SER A 63 -1.86 -19.92 -6.56
N LEU A 64 -1.92 -20.12 -5.24
CA LEU A 64 -3.09 -20.72 -4.59
C LEU A 64 -4.32 -19.85 -4.73
N ILE A 65 -4.17 -18.54 -4.54
CA ILE A 65 -5.27 -17.58 -4.65
C ILE A 65 -5.84 -17.58 -6.07
N ARG A 66 -4.98 -17.53 -7.08
CA ARG A 66 -5.41 -17.56 -8.49
C ARG A 66 -6.17 -18.84 -8.82
N SER A 67 -5.74 -19.97 -8.28
CA SER A 67 -6.37 -21.25 -8.50
C SER A 67 -7.78 -21.30 -7.89
N LYS A 68 -7.97 -20.69 -6.71
CA LYS A 68 -9.28 -20.65 -6.02
C LYS A 68 -10.20 -19.56 -6.57
N HIS A 69 -9.63 -18.46 -7.05
CA HIS A 69 -10.36 -17.26 -7.44
C HIS A 69 -9.90 -16.77 -8.82
N PRO A 70 -10.24 -17.51 -9.90
CA PRO A 70 -9.69 -17.22 -11.22
C PRO A 70 -10.18 -15.93 -11.85
N ARG A 71 -11.25 -15.33 -11.33
CA ARG A 71 -11.79 -14.06 -11.85
C ARG A 71 -11.08 -12.84 -11.28
N MET A 72 -10.34 -13.01 -10.19
CA MET A 72 -9.64 -11.93 -9.56
C MET A 72 -8.38 -11.57 -10.36
N GLN A 73 -8.12 -10.26 -10.47
CA GLN A 73 -6.93 -9.75 -11.16
C GLN A 73 -5.91 -9.32 -10.11
N ILE A 74 -4.67 -9.73 -10.29
CA ILE A 74 -3.58 -9.47 -9.36
C ILE A 74 -2.46 -8.76 -10.09
N TYR A 75 -2.06 -7.59 -9.58
CA TYR A 75 -0.95 -6.81 -10.12
C TYR A 75 0.11 -6.61 -9.04
N GLN A 76 1.37 -6.65 -9.45
CA GLN A 76 2.51 -6.40 -8.57
C GLN A 76 3.34 -5.25 -9.12
N ASN A 77 3.84 -4.39 -8.23
CA ASN A 77 4.74 -3.32 -8.62
C ASN A 77 5.91 -3.27 -7.63
N ARG A 78 7.12 -3.49 -8.14
CA ARG A 78 8.35 -3.46 -7.34
C ARG A 78 9.10 -2.14 -7.47
N GLN A 79 8.65 -1.25 -8.36
CA GLN A 79 9.28 0.04 -8.61
C GLN A 79 8.60 1.14 -7.80
N VAL A 80 8.44 0.87 -6.51
CA VAL A 80 7.76 1.76 -5.57
C VAL A 80 8.56 1.89 -4.29
N ALA A 81 8.26 2.94 -3.54
CA ALA A 81 8.82 3.15 -2.22
C ALA A 81 7.73 3.61 -1.26
N LYS A 82 7.89 3.28 0.00
CA LYS A 82 7.01 3.73 1.07
C LYS A 82 7.67 4.87 1.82
N ILE A 83 6.92 5.95 2.01
CA ILE A 83 7.32 7.07 2.86
C ILE A 83 6.38 7.10 4.04
N LYS A 84 6.97 7.18 5.24
CA LYS A 84 6.21 7.22 6.49
C LYS A 84 6.58 8.47 7.25
N LEU A 85 5.57 9.27 7.59
CA LEU A 85 5.73 10.41 8.47
C LEU A 85 5.19 10.03 9.84
N GLU A 86 6.06 10.00 10.83
CA GLU A 86 5.70 9.72 12.21
C GLU A 86 5.77 11.00 13.03
N SER A 87 4.79 11.18 13.90
CA SER A 87 4.83 12.22 14.88
C SER A 87 4.12 11.76 16.16
N HIS A 88 4.85 11.73 17.24
CA HIS A 88 4.28 11.42 18.55
C HIS A 88 3.37 12.55 19.02
N GLU A 89 3.45 13.69 18.37
CA GLU A 89 2.65 14.88 18.69
C GLU A 89 1.73 15.28 17.53
N MET A 90 1.29 14.32 16.72
CA MET A 90 0.36 14.60 15.61
C MET A 90 -1.00 14.97 16.19
N LYS A 91 -1.11 16.21 16.65
CA LYS A 91 -2.38 16.76 17.11
C LYS A 91 -3.25 17.20 15.95
N ASP A 92 -2.68 17.26 14.74
CA ASP A 92 -3.36 17.71 13.54
C ASP A 92 -3.00 16.84 12.34
N GLU A 93 -3.59 15.64 12.29
CA GLU A 93 -3.40 14.71 11.17
C GLU A 93 -3.85 15.33 9.85
N VAL A 94 -4.93 16.11 9.88
CA VAL A 94 -5.46 16.75 8.67
C VAL A 94 -4.45 17.74 8.10
N GLY A 95 -3.80 18.52 8.97
CA GLY A 95 -2.78 19.48 8.55
C GLY A 95 -1.56 18.80 7.95
N VAL A 96 -1.09 17.72 8.57
CA VAL A 96 0.06 16.95 8.06
C VAL A 96 -0.28 16.28 6.73
N ALA A 97 -1.47 15.70 6.62
CA ALA A 97 -1.93 15.08 5.37
C ALA A 97 -2.04 16.12 4.26
N ALA A 98 -2.61 17.29 4.57
CA ALA A 98 -2.74 18.37 3.60
C ALA A 98 -1.36 18.84 3.10
N MET A 99 -0.41 18.97 4.01
CA MET A 99 0.96 19.35 3.64
C MET A 99 1.58 18.31 2.71
N LEU A 100 1.52 17.05 3.09
CA LEU A 100 2.10 15.96 2.30
C LEU A 100 1.48 15.88 0.91
N PHE A 101 0.15 15.87 0.82
CA PHE A 101 -0.54 15.74 -0.46
C PHE A 101 -0.31 16.98 -1.35
N THR A 102 -0.29 18.16 -0.78
CA THR A 102 0.00 19.40 -1.51
C THR A 102 1.42 19.35 -2.07
N LEU A 103 2.37 18.91 -1.28
CA LEU A 103 3.77 18.80 -1.68
C LEU A 103 3.93 17.80 -2.83
N LEU A 104 3.32 16.62 -2.71
CA LEU A 104 3.37 15.62 -3.77
C LEU A 104 2.73 16.14 -5.05
N GLY A 105 1.56 16.79 -4.94
CA GLY A 105 0.87 17.35 -6.09
C GLY A 105 1.66 18.46 -6.77
N LYS A 106 2.31 19.32 -5.99
CA LYS A 106 3.13 20.43 -6.48
C LYS A 106 4.29 19.93 -7.35
N HIS A 107 4.86 18.79 -6.98
CA HIS A 107 5.98 18.18 -7.71
C HIS A 107 5.54 17.09 -8.68
N GLN A 108 4.23 16.96 -8.89
CA GLN A 108 3.65 15.98 -9.82
C GLN A 108 4.09 14.54 -9.50
N ILE A 109 4.21 14.23 -8.21
CA ILE A 109 4.55 12.88 -7.75
C ILE A 109 3.26 12.09 -7.60
N PRO A 110 3.10 10.96 -8.32
CA PRO A 110 1.90 10.14 -8.17
C PRO A 110 1.78 9.54 -6.77
N LEU A 111 0.60 9.61 -6.19
CA LEU A 111 0.26 8.96 -4.94
C LEU A 111 -0.42 7.63 -5.25
N LEU A 112 0.27 6.52 -5.00
CA LEU A 112 -0.21 5.20 -5.38
C LEU A 112 -1.06 4.54 -4.29
N GLN A 113 -0.75 4.84 -3.03
CA GLN A 113 -1.48 4.30 -1.89
C GLN A 113 -1.21 5.16 -0.67
N VAL A 114 -2.18 5.26 0.21
CA VAL A 114 -2.03 5.99 1.48
C VAL A 114 -2.76 5.24 2.59
N THR A 115 -2.12 5.16 3.76
CA THR A 115 -2.76 4.68 4.98
C THR A 115 -2.38 5.60 6.12
N THR A 116 -3.25 5.69 7.12
CA THR A 116 -3.02 6.52 8.29
C THR A 116 -3.21 5.73 9.57
N SER A 117 -2.52 6.16 10.61
CA SER A 117 -2.74 5.71 11.97
C SER A 117 -2.82 6.94 12.86
N GLU A 118 -2.98 6.75 14.17
CA GLU A 118 -3.05 7.87 15.13
C GLU A 118 -1.76 8.71 15.15
N VAL A 119 -0.63 8.11 14.80
CA VAL A 119 0.69 8.73 14.94
C VAL A 119 1.49 8.79 13.64
N SER A 120 0.91 8.33 12.52
CA SER A 120 1.67 8.28 11.27
C SER A 120 0.78 8.36 10.04
N ILE A 121 1.39 8.82 8.95
CA ILE A 121 0.84 8.75 7.60
C ILE A 121 1.86 8.03 6.75
N SER A 122 1.43 6.98 6.06
CA SER A 122 2.29 6.23 5.15
C SER A 122 1.75 6.33 3.74
N CYS A 123 2.63 6.53 2.77
CA CYS A 123 2.21 6.54 1.37
C CYS A 123 3.20 5.78 0.51
N VAL A 124 2.71 5.29 -0.61
CA VAL A 124 3.51 4.62 -1.63
C VAL A 124 3.58 5.52 -2.85
N ILE A 125 4.78 5.75 -3.33
CA ILE A 125 5.06 6.56 -4.52
C ILE A 125 5.98 5.78 -5.44
N PRO A 126 6.08 6.15 -6.73
CA PRO A 126 7.06 5.51 -7.59
C PRO A 126 8.49 5.73 -7.07
N LEU A 127 9.31 4.70 -7.20
CA LEU A 127 10.68 4.70 -6.67
C LEU A 127 11.52 5.86 -7.18
N GLU A 128 11.32 6.27 -8.43
CA GLU A 128 12.06 7.36 -9.06
C GLU A 128 11.89 8.70 -8.37
N TYR A 129 10.82 8.89 -7.59
CA TYR A 129 10.52 10.16 -6.93
C TYR A 129 10.90 10.20 -5.45
N VAL A 130 11.47 9.11 -4.92
CA VAL A 130 11.70 9.02 -3.47
C VAL A 130 12.67 10.08 -2.95
N ASP A 131 13.76 10.33 -3.67
CA ASP A 131 14.75 11.30 -3.23
C ASP A 131 14.19 12.73 -3.25
N LEU A 132 13.43 13.06 -4.29
CA LEU A 132 12.77 14.36 -4.39
C LEU A 132 11.76 14.54 -3.25
N ALA A 133 10.93 13.54 -3.03
CA ALA A 133 9.91 13.63 -1.98
C ALA A 133 10.53 13.80 -0.60
N LEU A 134 11.56 13.02 -0.27
CA LEU A 134 12.24 13.12 1.02
C LEU A 134 12.90 14.47 1.21
N SER A 135 13.53 14.98 0.17
CA SER A 135 14.19 16.30 0.21
C SER A 135 13.17 17.42 0.48
N GLU A 136 12.05 17.40 -0.21
CA GLU A 136 11.01 18.42 -0.05
C GLU A 136 10.29 18.31 1.30
N ILE A 137 10.08 17.12 1.80
CA ILE A 137 9.49 16.90 3.13
C ILE A 137 10.41 17.46 4.19
N GLN A 138 11.72 17.21 4.10
CA GLN A 138 12.69 17.74 5.04
C GLN A 138 12.72 19.27 5.03
N ASN A 139 12.57 19.88 3.86
CA ASN A 139 12.53 21.34 3.74
C ASN A 139 11.33 21.95 4.48
N GLU A 140 10.19 21.28 4.49
CA GLU A 140 8.99 21.75 5.18
C GLU A 140 9.14 21.73 6.70
N TYR A 141 9.99 20.85 7.24
CA TYR A 141 10.18 20.70 8.68
C TYR A 141 11.43 21.43 9.20
N LYS A 142 12.00 22.28 8.42
CA LYS A 142 13.12 23.14 8.88
C LYS A 142 12.65 24.35 9.67
#